data_99bf8281a0f191d92414b29da8f41c8a
#
_entry.id   99bf8281a0f191d92414b29da8f41c8a
#
_cell.length_a   1.000
_cell.length_b   1.000
_cell.length_c   1.000
_cell.angle_alpha   90.00
_cell.angle_beta   90.00
_cell.angle_gamma   90.00
#
_symmetry.space_group_name_H-M   'P 1'
#
loop_
_entity.id
_entity.type
_entity.pdbx_description
1 polymer ?
#
loop_
_entity_poly.entity_id
_entity_poly.type
_entity_poly.pdbx_seq_one_letter_code
_entity_poly.pdbx_strand_id
1 'polypeptide(L)'
;MVELAIVILYLGLPALVLFLCHKIQFLNRIGSIVLSYAFGLLLGIAGLLDERFHIIQEILMSVTVPLAIPLLLFSSNVRDWKKLAAQPLNSLLFSLIAVFVSVVIGFLLFNGPAIEGFHKVGGMLVGIYSGGTPNLASLKMILDVNEEVYLAVHSYDMAIGAVYLFFLMGLGRRVFQFILPKHMPVGVADVEESHNDNWLSIIKSKHKRYALLKVLFVVIAMVAFAGGVMYILPQSLQMVVFIFLITALGIWGSSIKWINQTKGTFDMGMYLILIFSVVVSSKVQIGDLSAINPSIFGYITFVVFASLLLHVLLSRLRNIDADTVIVTSAALICSPPFVPVVAGALRNRSIIVPGLTIGLIGYALGNYLGYLMALLLSYL
;
A
#
# COMPACT_ATOMS: atom_id res chain seq x y z
N MET A 1 27.53 -0.51 -14.97
CA MET A 1 28.10 -0.73 -13.62
C MET A 1 27.30 0.00 -12.54
N VAL A 2 26.93 1.26 -12.74
CA VAL A 2 26.16 2.04 -11.75
C VAL A 2 24.76 1.44 -11.51
N GLU A 3 24.07 1.02 -12.56
CA GLU A 3 22.75 0.37 -12.45
C GLU A 3 22.78 -0.91 -11.59
N LEU A 4 23.81 -1.76 -11.79
CA LEU A 4 24.01 -2.95 -10.99
C LEU A 4 24.26 -2.61 -9.51
N ALA A 5 25.02 -1.54 -9.24
CA ALA A 5 25.27 -1.06 -7.88
C ALA A 5 23.99 -0.59 -7.19
N ILE A 6 23.08 0.09 -7.91
CA ILE A 6 21.79 0.52 -7.42
C ILE A 6 20.87 -0.69 -7.11
N VAL A 7 20.83 -1.68 -8.00
CA VAL A 7 20.08 -2.93 -7.74
C VAL A 7 20.61 -3.63 -6.48
N ILE A 8 21.96 -3.76 -6.36
CA ILE A 8 22.59 -4.35 -5.18
C ILE A 8 22.27 -3.53 -3.91
N LEU A 9 22.25 -2.20 -4.00
CA LEU A 9 21.86 -1.32 -2.90
C LEU A 9 20.44 -1.60 -2.44
N TYR A 10 19.47 -1.61 -3.37
CA TYR A 10 18.07 -1.89 -3.05
C TYR A 10 17.83 -3.29 -2.48
N LEU A 11 18.55 -4.28 -2.99
CA LEU A 11 18.46 -5.65 -2.48
C LEU A 11 19.19 -5.82 -1.14
N GLY A 12 20.28 -5.10 -0.91
CA GLY A 12 21.13 -5.25 0.27
C GLY A 12 20.69 -4.40 1.48
N LEU A 13 20.11 -3.22 1.23
CA LEU A 13 19.72 -2.30 2.30
C LEU A 13 18.74 -2.93 3.32
N PRO A 14 17.73 -3.71 2.91
CA PRO A 14 16.87 -4.43 3.85
C PRO A 14 17.63 -5.40 4.77
N ALA A 15 18.67 -6.09 4.26
CA ALA A 15 19.50 -6.95 5.09
C ALA A 15 20.26 -6.16 6.16
N LEU A 16 20.79 -4.98 5.80
CA LEU A 16 21.41 -4.06 6.74
C LEU A 16 20.41 -3.60 7.80
N VAL A 17 19.19 -3.21 7.40
CA VAL A 17 18.14 -2.79 8.33
C VAL A 17 17.77 -3.92 9.30
N LEU A 18 17.60 -5.14 8.82
CA LEU A 18 17.31 -6.30 9.68
C LEU A 18 18.46 -6.57 10.66
N PHE A 19 19.72 -6.46 10.19
CA PHE A 19 20.88 -6.59 11.06
C PHE A 19 20.92 -5.51 12.15
N LEU A 20 20.64 -4.26 11.81
CA LEU A 20 20.57 -3.14 12.75
C LEU A 20 19.43 -3.33 13.77
N CYS A 21 18.26 -3.77 13.32
CA CYS A 21 17.14 -4.09 14.21
C CYS A 21 17.48 -5.22 15.20
N HIS A 22 18.22 -6.24 14.73
CA HIS A 22 18.66 -7.33 15.59
C HIS A 22 19.67 -6.86 16.65
N LYS A 23 20.58 -5.96 16.29
CA LYS A 23 21.66 -5.48 17.18
C LYS A 23 21.19 -4.38 18.13
N ILE A 24 20.27 -3.53 17.75
CA ILE A 24 19.86 -2.32 18.47
C ILE A 24 18.38 -2.41 18.82
N GLN A 25 18.06 -2.66 20.10
CA GLN A 25 16.68 -2.81 20.59
C GLN A 25 15.78 -1.60 20.28
N PHE A 26 16.33 -0.38 20.29
CA PHE A 26 15.58 0.83 19.95
C PHE A 26 15.08 0.77 18.49
N LEU A 27 15.93 0.39 17.53
CA LEU A 27 15.56 0.25 16.14
C LEU A 27 14.54 -0.88 15.92
N ASN A 28 14.66 -1.97 16.67
CA ASN A 28 13.68 -3.07 16.65
C ASN A 28 12.28 -2.60 17.09
N ARG A 29 12.20 -1.66 18.05
CA ARG A 29 10.91 -1.08 18.49
C ARG A 29 10.26 -0.21 17.41
N ILE A 30 11.06 0.48 16.58
CA ILE A 30 10.58 1.25 15.43
C ILE A 30 10.00 0.30 14.37
N GLY A 31 10.68 -0.80 14.10
CA GLY A 31 10.29 -1.81 13.14
C GLY A 31 11.05 -1.71 11.81
N SER A 32 11.39 -2.87 11.25
CA SER A 32 12.22 -2.97 10.03
C SER A 32 11.59 -2.30 8.81
N ILE A 33 10.26 -2.35 8.67
CA ILE A 33 9.56 -1.73 7.53
C ILE A 33 9.64 -0.21 7.60
N VAL A 34 9.35 0.37 8.78
CA VAL A 34 9.42 1.83 8.99
C VAL A 34 10.83 2.35 8.73
N LEU A 35 11.85 1.62 9.19
CA LEU A 35 13.25 1.98 8.95
C LEU A 35 13.63 1.85 7.48
N SER A 36 13.22 0.77 6.79
CA SER A 36 13.47 0.61 5.36
C SER A 36 12.84 1.74 4.56
N TYR A 37 11.61 2.12 4.90
CA TYR A 37 10.92 3.25 4.30
C TYR A 37 11.65 4.57 4.57
N ALA A 38 12.09 4.81 5.82
CA ALA A 38 12.85 6.01 6.18
C ALA A 38 14.20 6.11 5.44
N PHE A 39 14.93 4.99 5.32
CA PHE A 39 16.19 4.97 4.55
C PHE A 39 15.97 5.24 3.06
N GLY A 40 14.92 4.66 2.45
CA GLY A 40 14.57 4.95 1.07
C GLY A 40 14.22 6.43 0.88
N LEU A 41 13.42 7.01 1.77
CA LEU A 41 13.05 8.43 1.75
C LEU A 41 14.30 9.32 1.85
N LEU A 42 15.24 9.00 2.73
CA LEU A 42 16.51 9.74 2.83
C LEU A 42 17.32 9.68 1.54
N LEU A 43 17.37 8.52 0.85
CA LEU A 43 18.05 8.37 -0.44
C LEU A 43 17.41 9.25 -1.53
N GLY A 44 16.07 9.30 -1.58
CA GLY A 44 15.33 10.15 -2.53
C GLY A 44 15.56 11.63 -2.28
N ILE A 45 15.39 12.09 -1.03
CA ILE A 45 15.57 13.50 -0.62
C ILE A 45 17.01 13.97 -0.81
N ALA A 46 18.00 13.10 -0.59
CA ALA A 46 19.41 13.43 -0.77
C ALA A 46 19.80 13.66 -2.25
N GLY A 47 18.90 13.41 -3.20
CA GLY A 47 19.17 13.60 -4.64
C GLY A 47 20.24 12.65 -5.18
N LEU A 48 20.50 11.52 -4.50
CA LEU A 48 21.48 10.52 -4.90
C LEU A 48 21.00 9.65 -6.06
N LEU A 49 19.70 9.73 -6.37
CA LEU A 49 19.03 8.91 -7.37
C LEU A 49 18.56 9.81 -8.52
N ASP A 50 19.17 9.61 -9.67
CA ASP A 50 18.90 10.30 -10.91
C ASP A 50 17.66 9.70 -11.61
N GLU A 51 17.00 10.43 -12.49
CA GLU A 51 15.86 9.95 -13.31
C GLU A 51 16.17 8.66 -14.08
N ARG A 52 17.43 8.42 -14.40
CA ARG A 52 17.91 7.18 -15.05
C ARG A 52 17.58 5.91 -14.27
N PHE A 53 17.37 6.01 -12.96
CA PHE A 53 17.06 4.86 -12.10
C PHE A 53 15.57 4.59 -11.93
N HIS A 54 14.68 5.45 -12.45
CA HIS A 54 13.24 5.27 -12.39
C HIS A 54 12.79 3.94 -13.01
N ILE A 55 13.40 3.51 -14.11
CA ILE A 55 13.09 2.21 -14.75
C ILE A 55 13.41 1.05 -13.80
N ILE A 56 14.55 1.10 -13.09
CA ILE A 56 14.94 0.07 -12.14
C ILE A 56 13.97 0.05 -10.93
N GLN A 57 13.59 1.23 -10.44
CA GLN A 57 12.61 1.36 -9.36
C GLN A 57 11.27 0.78 -9.78
N GLU A 58 10.76 1.10 -10.97
CA GLU A 58 9.50 0.54 -11.51
C GLU A 58 9.56 -0.99 -11.62
N ILE A 59 10.65 -1.53 -12.17
CA ILE A 59 10.84 -2.99 -12.28
C ILE A 59 10.84 -3.63 -10.88
N LEU A 60 11.59 -3.10 -9.94
CA LEU A 60 11.66 -3.66 -8.59
C LEU A 60 10.31 -3.59 -7.88
N MET A 61 9.56 -2.48 -8.02
CA MET A 61 8.22 -2.35 -7.45
C MET A 61 7.24 -3.33 -8.08
N SER A 62 7.24 -3.45 -9.41
CA SER A 62 6.33 -4.32 -10.16
C SER A 62 6.60 -5.82 -9.94
N VAL A 63 7.78 -6.20 -9.45
CA VAL A 63 8.15 -7.59 -9.18
C VAL A 63 7.99 -7.94 -7.69
N THR A 64 8.42 -7.07 -6.79
CA THR A 64 8.52 -7.41 -5.35
C THR A 64 7.17 -7.62 -4.70
N VAL A 65 6.19 -6.75 -4.92
CA VAL A 65 4.86 -6.86 -4.30
C VAL A 65 4.06 -8.05 -4.83
N PRO A 66 3.96 -8.28 -6.16
CA PRO A 66 3.28 -9.46 -6.69
C PRO A 66 3.85 -10.79 -6.20
N LEU A 67 5.17 -10.89 -6.02
CA LEU A 67 5.79 -12.08 -5.43
C LEU A 67 5.56 -12.16 -3.91
N ALA A 68 5.53 -11.02 -3.22
CA ALA A 68 5.32 -11.00 -1.77
C ALA A 68 3.91 -11.43 -1.36
N ILE A 69 2.86 -11.01 -2.09
CA ILE A 69 1.46 -11.29 -1.74
C ILE A 69 1.20 -12.79 -1.55
N PRO A 70 1.45 -13.68 -2.52
CA PRO A 70 1.24 -15.12 -2.32
C PRO A 70 2.10 -15.69 -1.18
N LEU A 71 3.37 -15.30 -1.08
CA LEU A 71 4.28 -15.77 -0.04
C LEU A 71 3.77 -15.46 1.38
N LEU A 72 3.23 -14.26 1.59
CA LEU A 72 2.62 -13.85 2.86
C LEU A 72 1.33 -14.60 3.14
N LEU A 73 0.52 -14.83 2.09
CA LEU A 73 -0.77 -15.52 2.21
C LEU A 73 -0.63 -17.02 2.48
N PHE A 74 0.43 -17.66 2.01
CA PHE A 74 0.65 -19.10 2.22
C PHE A 74 0.69 -19.51 3.70
N SER A 75 1.13 -18.63 4.58
CA SER A 75 1.14 -18.85 6.02
C SER A 75 -0.18 -18.48 6.73
N SER A 76 -1.19 -18.02 5.99
CA SER A 76 -2.47 -17.56 6.53
C SER A 76 -3.48 -18.71 6.69
N ASN A 77 -4.38 -18.57 7.68
CA ASN A 77 -5.48 -19.51 7.91
C ASN A 77 -6.79 -18.95 7.33
N VAL A 78 -7.23 -19.52 6.21
CA VAL A 78 -8.44 -19.08 5.47
C VAL A 78 -9.73 -19.14 6.31
N ARG A 79 -9.81 -20.03 7.32
CA ARG A 79 -11.03 -20.23 8.11
C ARG A 79 -11.37 -19.06 9.01
N ASP A 80 -10.38 -18.27 9.39
CA ASP A 80 -10.55 -17.13 10.32
C ASP A 80 -11.07 -15.87 9.59
N TRP A 81 -10.98 -15.80 8.27
CA TRP A 81 -11.37 -14.63 7.48
C TRP A 81 -12.88 -14.37 7.44
N LYS A 82 -13.69 -15.44 7.46
CA LYS A 82 -15.16 -15.30 7.45
C LYS A 82 -15.70 -14.52 8.66
N LYS A 83 -14.95 -14.54 9.77
CA LYS A 83 -15.31 -13.81 11.00
C LYS A 83 -14.96 -12.32 10.97
N LEU A 84 -14.07 -11.91 10.04
CA LEU A 84 -13.51 -10.55 9.98
C LEU A 84 -14.19 -9.65 8.95
N ALA A 85 -15.15 -10.16 8.15
CA ALA A 85 -15.65 -9.44 6.97
C ALA A 85 -16.46 -8.16 7.26
N ALA A 86 -17.16 -8.08 8.39
CA ALA A 86 -18.07 -6.96 8.68
C ALA A 86 -17.34 -5.65 9.04
N GLN A 87 -16.29 -5.71 9.84
CA GLN A 87 -15.55 -4.50 10.25
C GLN A 87 -14.80 -3.85 9.07
N PRO A 88 -14.05 -4.58 8.23
CA PRO A 88 -13.42 -4.05 7.04
C PRO A 88 -14.39 -3.39 6.06
N LEU A 89 -15.55 -3.98 5.80
CA LEU A 89 -16.56 -3.41 4.91
C LEU A 89 -17.17 -2.11 5.45
N ASN A 90 -17.46 -2.04 6.75
CA ASN A 90 -17.88 -0.80 7.40
C ASN A 90 -16.78 0.27 7.34
N SER A 91 -15.53 -0.12 7.54
CA SER A 91 -14.38 0.77 7.42
C SER A 91 -14.23 1.32 6.00
N LEU A 92 -14.40 0.46 4.97
CA LEU A 92 -14.45 0.88 3.57
C LEU A 92 -15.51 1.97 3.34
N LEU A 93 -16.75 1.70 3.76
CA LEU A 93 -17.85 2.65 3.58
C LEU A 93 -17.56 3.99 4.26
N PHE A 94 -17.07 3.96 5.49
CA PHE A 94 -16.71 5.17 6.24
C PHE A 94 -15.54 5.93 5.61
N SER A 95 -14.55 5.22 5.08
CA SER A 95 -13.44 5.84 4.35
C SER A 95 -13.91 6.53 3.07
N LEU A 96 -14.76 5.87 2.28
CA LEU A 96 -15.36 6.49 1.08
C LEU A 96 -16.16 7.74 1.41
N ILE A 97 -17.05 7.67 2.43
CA ILE A 97 -17.79 8.85 2.90
C ILE A 97 -16.84 9.96 3.34
N ALA A 98 -15.79 9.62 4.09
CA ALA A 98 -14.80 10.58 4.57
C ALA A 98 -14.06 11.27 3.41
N VAL A 99 -13.66 10.53 2.39
CA VAL A 99 -13.04 11.09 1.18
C VAL A 99 -14.01 12.03 0.44
N PHE A 100 -15.25 11.59 0.20
CA PHE A 100 -16.27 12.41 -0.46
C PHE A 100 -16.52 13.73 0.25
N VAL A 101 -16.77 13.68 1.56
CA VAL A 101 -17.01 14.87 2.37
C VAL A 101 -15.79 15.79 2.37
N SER A 102 -14.58 15.24 2.54
CA SER A 102 -13.35 16.02 2.55
C SER A 102 -13.05 16.68 1.21
N VAL A 103 -13.36 16.00 0.09
CA VAL A 103 -13.20 16.57 -1.25
C VAL A 103 -14.15 17.75 -1.45
N VAL A 104 -15.43 17.63 -1.08
CA VAL A 104 -16.40 18.73 -1.20
C VAL A 104 -16.01 19.92 -0.31
N ILE A 105 -15.68 19.68 0.96
CA ILE A 105 -15.25 20.74 1.88
C ILE A 105 -13.96 21.42 1.36
N GLY A 106 -12.97 20.63 0.95
CA GLY A 106 -11.73 21.17 0.41
C GLY A 106 -11.93 21.97 -0.88
N PHE A 107 -12.82 21.52 -1.79
CA PHE A 107 -13.19 22.26 -2.99
C PHE A 107 -13.68 23.68 -2.67
N LEU A 108 -14.53 23.81 -1.67
CA LEU A 108 -15.03 25.09 -1.22
C LEU A 108 -13.97 25.93 -0.50
N LEU A 109 -13.14 25.31 0.35
CA LEU A 109 -12.09 25.98 1.11
C LEU A 109 -10.98 26.57 0.21
N PHE A 110 -10.63 25.89 -0.87
CA PHE A 110 -9.59 26.30 -1.81
C PHE A 110 -10.16 27.08 -3.01
N ASN A 111 -11.36 27.65 -2.84
CA ASN A 111 -12.02 28.51 -3.84
C ASN A 111 -12.21 27.80 -5.20
N GLY A 112 -12.53 26.51 -5.16
CA GLY A 112 -12.68 25.66 -6.34
C GLY A 112 -13.66 26.21 -7.38
N PRO A 113 -14.83 26.79 -7.02
CA PRO A 113 -15.76 27.37 -7.98
C PRO A 113 -15.17 28.51 -8.84
N ALA A 114 -14.14 29.21 -8.34
CA ALA A 114 -13.49 30.28 -9.07
C ALA A 114 -12.31 29.82 -9.96
N ILE A 115 -11.89 28.57 -9.84
CA ILE A 115 -10.75 28.03 -10.59
C ILE A 115 -11.26 27.10 -11.69
N GLU A 116 -11.02 27.47 -12.94
CA GLU A 116 -11.44 26.66 -14.10
C GLU A 116 -10.87 25.24 -14.03
N GLY A 117 -11.73 24.27 -14.22
CA GLY A 117 -11.33 22.86 -14.20
C GLY A 117 -11.02 22.25 -12.83
N PHE A 118 -11.09 23.02 -11.73
CA PHE A 118 -10.73 22.51 -10.39
C PHE A 118 -11.67 21.39 -9.90
N HIS A 119 -12.92 21.35 -10.35
CA HIS A 119 -13.85 20.24 -10.14
C HIS A 119 -13.31 18.90 -10.66
N LYS A 120 -12.55 18.92 -11.76
CA LYS A 120 -11.88 17.74 -12.31
C LYS A 120 -10.79 17.21 -11.37
N VAL A 121 -10.05 18.13 -10.71
CA VAL A 121 -9.09 17.75 -9.66
C VAL A 121 -9.80 17.02 -8.52
N GLY A 122 -10.93 17.56 -8.04
CA GLY A 122 -11.74 16.89 -7.02
C GLY A 122 -12.19 15.49 -7.42
N GLY A 123 -12.62 15.31 -8.67
CA GLY A 123 -12.96 14.00 -9.23
C GLY A 123 -11.75 13.04 -9.24
N MET A 124 -10.58 13.52 -9.66
CA MET A 124 -9.34 12.74 -9.63
C MET A 124 -8.95 12.34 -8.19
N LEU A 125 -9.14 13.23 -7.20
CA LEU A 125 -8.84 12.92 -5.79
C LEU A 125 -9.76 11.84 -5.22
N VAL A 126 -11.06 11.83 -5.56
CA VAL A 126 -11.93 10.72 -5.18
C VAL A 126 -11.49 9.42 -5.83
N GLY A 127 -11.12 9.44 -7.11
CA GLY A 127 -10.66 8.25 -7.81
C GLY A 127 -9.38 7.65 -7.21
N ILE A 128 -8.37 8.48 -6.97
CA ILE A 128 -7.11 8.01 -6.40
C ILE A 128 -7.26 7.56 -4.95
N TYR A 129 -8.07 8.26 -4.12
CA TYR A 129 -8.25 7.93 -2.70
C TYR A 129 -9.37 6.92 -2.42
N SER A 130 -9.98 6.37 -3.46
CA SER A 130 -10.83 5.17 -3.37
C SER A 130 -10.19 3.93 -3.96
N GLY A 131 -9.14 4.06 -4.79
CA GLY A 131 -8.55 2.90 -5.47
C GLY A 131 -7.11 3.06 -5.95
N GLY A 132 -6.51 4.25 -5.84
CA GLY A 132 -5.08 4.46 -6.16
C GLY A 132 -4.80 4.96 -7.58
N THR A 133 -3.52 5.00 -7.91
CA THR A 133 -2.97 5.62 -9.13
C THR A 133 -3.58 5.15 -10.47
N PRO A 134 -3.99 3.89 -10.67
CA PRO A 134 -4.65 3.49 -11.93
C PRO A 134 -5.95 4.26 -12.20
N ASN A 135 -6.71 4.57 -11.14
CA ASN A 135 -7.93 5.37 -11.27
C ASN A 135 -7.62 6.83 -11.58
N LEU A 136 -6.52 7.37 -11.05
CA LEU A 136 -6.07 8.73 -11.39
C LEU A 136 -5.79 8.85 -12.90
N ALA A 137 -5.03 7.90 -13.48
CA ALA A 137 -4.72 7.88 -14.89
C ALA A 137 -5.97 7.70 -15.78
N SER A 138 -6.90 6.85 -15.36
CA SER A 138 -8.17 6.66 -16.07
C SER A 138 -9.03 7.92 -16.04
N LEU A 139 -9.13 8.58 -14.89
CA LEU A 139 -9.92 9.80 -14.73
C LEU A 139 -9.31 11.00 -15.46
N LYS A 140 -7.99 11.07 -15.61
CA LYS A 140 -7.36 12.03 -16.51
C LYS A 140 -7.98 11.99 -17.92
N MET A 141 -8.14 10.78 -18.45
CA MET A 141 -8.71 10.57 -19.80
C MET A 141 -10.22 10.83 -19.81
N ILE A 142 -10.95 10.32 -18.83
CA ILE A 142 -12.43 10.44 -18.74
C ILE A 142 -12.87 11.91 -18.59
N LEU A 143 -12.13 12.69 -17.79
CA LEU A 143 -12.45 14.08 -17.48
C LEU A 143 -11.73 15.08 -18.40
N ASP A 144 -10.93 14.59 -19.34
CA ASP A 144 -10.10 15.43 -20.23
C ASP A 144 -9.30 16.46 -19.42
N VAL A 145 -8.42 15.95 -18.54
CA VAL A 145 -7.57 16.78 -17.68
C VAL A 145 -6.26 17.11 -18.39
N ASN A 146 -5.85 18.36 -18.32
CA ASN A 146 -4.57 18.85 -18.82
C ASN A 146 -3.39 18.04 -18.25
N GLU A 147 -2.37 17.79 -19.10
CA GLU A 147 -1.16 17.03 -18.68
C GLU A 147 -0.47 17.66 -17.48
N GLU A 148 -0.29 18.99 -17.48
CA GLU A 148 0.36 19.73 -16.40
C GLU A 148 -0.37 19.55 -15.06
N VAL A 149 -1.71 19.65 -15.06
CA VAL A 149 -2.53 19.46 -13.86
C VAL A 149 -2.45 18.02 -13.37
N TYR A 150 -2.49 17.05 -14.30
CA TYR A 150 -2.35 15.63 -13.95
C TYR A 150 -0.99 15.34 -13.30
N LEU A 151 0.11 15.82 -13.91
CA LEU A 151 1.46 15.64 -13.38
C LEU A 151 1.62 16.30 -12.00
N ALA A 152 1.07 17.51 -11.83
CA ALA A 152 1.08 18.19 -10.54
C ALA A 152 0.34 17.39 -9.47
N VAL A 153 -0.90 16.94 -9.75
CA VAL A 153 -1.69 16.11 -8.82
C VAL A 153 -0.95 14.83 -8.47
N HIS A 154 -0.37 14.15 -9.46
CA HIS A 154 0.36 12.90 -9.25
C HIS A 154 1.61 13.10 -8.41
N SER A 155 2.43 14.11 -8.69
CA SER A 155 3.66 14.41 -7.94
C SER A 155 3.36 14.81 -6.49
N TYR A 156 2.35 15.66 -6.28
CA TYR A 156 1.96 16.05 -4.92
C TYR A 156 1.36 14.90 -4.12
N ASP A 157 0.55 14.06 -4.77
CA ASP A 157 0.04 12.84 -4.15
C ASP A 157 1.16 11.90 -3.70
N MET A 158 2.18 11.70 -4.53
CA MET A 158 3.35 10.88 -4.15
C MET A 158 4.08 11.45 -2.93
N ALA A 159 4.33 12.76 -2.90
CA ALA A 159 5.04 13.40 -1.80
C ALA A 159 4.23 13.36 -0.50
N ILE A 160 2.95 13.73 -0.56
CA ILE A 160 2.02 13.72 0.58
C ILE A 160 1.77 12.29 1.05
N GLY A 161 1.57 11.36 0.12
CA GLY A 161 1.38 9.93 0.38
C GLY A 161 2.56 9.30 1.09
N ALA A 162 3.79 9.71 0.79
CA ALA A 162 4.99 9.24 1.48
C ALA A 162 4.97 9.65 2.98
N VAL A 163 4.66 10.91 3.27
CA VAL A 163 4.54 11.42 4.65
C VAL A 163 3.37 10.72 5.37
N TYR A 164 2.25 10.58 4.68
CA TYR A 164 1.05 9.92 5.18
C TYR A 164 1.32 8.45 5.57
N LEU A 165 1.95 7.70 4.68
CA LEU A 165 2.26 6.30 4.92
C LEU A 165 3.26 6.13 6.07
N PHE A 166 4.28 7.00 6.14
CA PHE A 166 5.21 7.03 7.25
C PHE A 166 4.51 7.29 8.60
N PHE A 167 3.56 8.24 8.62
CA PHE A 167 2.72 8.50 9.79
C PHE A 167 1.88 7.29 10.19
N LEU A 168 1.18 6.65 9.26
CA LEU A 168 0.35 5.48 9.52
C LEU A 168 1.16 4.33 10.14
N MET A 169 2.34 4.04 9.57
CA MET A 169 3.20 2.94 10.04
C MET A 169 3.88 3.24 11.37
N GLY A 170 4.33 4.49 11.57
CA GLY A 170 5.14 4.86 12.74
C GLY A 170 4.30 5.26 13.96
N LEU A 171 3.36 6.17 13.77
CA LEU A 171 2.59 6.81 14.83
C LEU A 171 1.10 6.45 14.82
N GLY A 172 0.56 6.10 13.66
CA GLY A 172 -0.88 5.93 13.43
C GLY A 172 -1.55 5.03 14.46
N ARG A 173 -0.97 3.85 14.74
CA ARG A 173 -1.53 2.91 15.73
C ARG A 173 -1.63 3.53 17.12
N ARG A 174 -0.59 4.23 17.58
CA ARG A 174 -0.57 4.86 18.92
C ARG A 174 -1.62 5.96 19.01
N VAL A 175 -1.67 6.83 17.99
CA VAL A 175 -2.60 7.96 17.95
C VAL A 175 -4.05 7.47 17.88
N PHE A 176 -4.35 6.49 17.02
CA PHE A 176 -5.73 6.04 16.84
C PHE A 176 -6.25 5.20 17.98
N GLN A 177 -5.39 4.50 18.74
CA GLN A 177 -5.79 3.77 19.93
C GLN A 177 -6.26 4.67 21.09
N PHE A 178 -6.07 5.99 21.04
CA PHE A 178 -6.72 6.91 21.97
C PHE A 178 -8.22 7.07 21.68
N ILE A 179 -8.63 6.84 20.43
CA ILE A 179 -10.02 7.04 19.98
C ILE A 179 -10.71 5.71 19.68
N LEU A 180 -9.98 4.79 19.06
CA LEU A 180 -10.48 3.51 18.55
C LEU A 180 -10.08 2.34 19.47
N PRO A 181 -10.87 1.26 19.50
CA PRO A 181 -10.49 0.04 20.21
C PRO A 181 -9.16 -0.53 19.66
N LYS A 182 -8.47 -1.25 20.55
CA LYS A 182 -7.32 -2.05 20.15
C LYS A 182 -7.81 -3.25 19.33
N HIS A 183 -7.04 -3.64 18.33
CA HIS A 183 -7.31 -4.86 17.58
C HIS A 183 -7.25 -6.06 18.54
N MET A 184 -8.31 -6.86 18.59
CA MET A 184 -8.32 -8.14 19.29
C MET A 184 -8.08 -9.24 18.26
N PRO A 185 -6.97 -9.98 18.33
CA PRO A 185 -6.72 -11.07 17.39
C PRO A 185 -7.80 -12.15 17.57
N VAL A 186 -8.62 -12.35 16.54
CA VAL A 186 -9.62 -13.40 16.53
C VAL A 186 -8.94 -14.71 16.11
N GLY A 187 -8.59 -15.56 17.08
CA GLY A 187 -8.21 -16.96 16.82
C GLY A 187 -6.80 -17.19 16.27
N VAL A 188 -5.91 -16.22 16.32
CA VAL A 188 -4.49 -16.44 15.99
C VAL A 188 -3.73 -16.60 17.29
N ALA A 189 -3.43 -17.85 17.67
CA ALA A 189 -2.47 -18.13 18.70
C ALA A 189 -1.16 -17.40 18.36
N ASP A 190 -0.73 -16.60 19.29
CA ASP A 190 0.58 -16.00 19.49
C ASP A 190 1.54 -15.94 18.29
N VAL A 191 1.43 -14.86 17.51
CA VAL A 191 2.39 -14.53 16.46
C VAL A 191 3.72 -14.00 17.03
N GLU A 192 3.80 -13.80 18.36
CA GLU A 192 5.03 -13.34 19.02
C GLU A 192 6.15 -14.39 19.05
N GLU A 193 5.86 -15.68 18.94
CA GLU A 193 6.87 -16.73 19.01
C GLU A 193 7.51 -17.15 17.69
N SER A 194 6.96 -16.80 16.52
CA SER A 194 7.51 -17.25 15.23
C SER A 194 8.67 -16.39 14.70
N HIS A 195 8.99 -15.26 15.33
CA HIS A 195 10.15 -14.42 14.95
C HIS A 195 11.49 -14.98 15.40
N ASN A 196 11.50 -16.09 16.15
CA ASN A 196 12.71 -16.81 16.56
C ASN A 196 13.02 -18.07 15.72
N ASP A 197 12.26 -18.37 14.68
CA ASP A 197 12.72 -19.34 13.68
C ASP A 197 13.91 -18.68 12.95
N ASN A 198 15.11 -18.88 13.52
CA ASN A 198 16.37 -18.40 13.01
C ASN A 198 16.40 -18.61 11.50
N TRP A 199 16.21 -17.54 10.70
CA TRP A 199 16.34 -17.58 9.24
C TRP A 199 17.70 -18.18 8.84
N LEU A 200 18.72 -18.07 9.71
CA LEU A 200 19.98 -18.79 9.63
C LEU A 200 19.80 -20.32 9.67
N SER A 201 18.79 -20.84 10.37
CA SER A 201 18.45 -22.26 10.39
C SER A 201 17.87 -22.74 9.06
N ILE A 202 17.16 -21.87 8.36
CA ILE A 202 16.59 -22.14 7.03
C ILE A 202 17.73 -22.19 6.00
N ILE A 203 18.67 -21.25 6.05
CA ILE A 203 19.84 -21.20 5.16
C ILE A 203 20.77 -22.41 5.38
N LYS A 204 20.96 -22.85 6.62
CA LYS A 204 21.84 -23.98 6.95
C LYS A 204 21.26 -25.34 6.55
N SER A 205 19.94 -25.51 6.46
CA SER A 205 19.29 -26.78 6.12
C SER A 205 19.05 -26.92 4.62
N LYS A 206 19.70 -27.87 3.96
CA LYS A 206 19.50 -28.18 2.52
C LYS A 206 18.03 -28.48 2.19
N HIS A 207 17.34 -29.21 3.08
CA HIS A 207 15.95 -29.61 2.88
C HIS A 207 14.99 -28.40 2.94
N LYS A 208 15.19 -27.52 3.92
CA LYS A 208 14.36 -26.29 4.07
C LYS A 208 14.59 -25.34 2.89
N ARG A 209 15.83 -25.16 2.42
CA ARG A 209 16.14 -24.36 1.23
C ARG A 209 15.46 -24.88 -0.02
N TYR A 210 15.50 -26.20 -0.24
CA TYR A 210 14.88 -26.81 -1.41
C TYR A 210 13.35 -26.69 -1.38
N ALA A 211 12.71 -26.84 -0.21
CA ALA A 211 11.29 -26.59 -0.04
C ALA A 211 10.93 -25.13 -0.35
N LEU A 212 11.72 -24.18 0.15
CA LEU A 212 11.50 -22.75 -0.10
C LEU A 212 11.69 -22.39 -1.57
N LEU A 213 12.70 -22.94 -2.25
CA LEU A 213 12.92 -22.75 -3.69
C LEU A 213 11.77 -23.31 -4.53
N LYS A 214 11.20 -24.46 -4.15
CA LYS A 214 9.99 -25.00 -4.81
C LYS A 214 8.80 -24.05 -4.66
N VAL A 215 8.58 -23.52 -3.47
CA VAL A 215 7.51 -22.53 -3.23
C VAL A 215 7.74 -21.26 -4.03
N LEU A 216 8.98 -20.76 -4.08
CA LEU A 216 9.32 -19.60 -4.89
C LEU A 216 9.02 -19.83 -6.38
N PHE A 217 9.36 -21.00 -6.90
CA PHE A 217 9.03 -21.36 -8.29
C PHE A 217 7.51 -21.36 -8.54
N VAL A 218 6.72 -21.89 -7.59
CA VAL A 218 5.25 -21.84 -7.68
C VAL A 218 4.74 -20.40 -7.68
N VAL A 219 5.30 -19.53 -6.83
CA VAL A 219 4.91 -18.12 -6.78
C VAL A 219 5.24 -17.40 -8.10
N ILE A 220 6.44 -17.66 -8.66
CA ILE A 220 6.81 -17.11 -9.96
C ILE A 220 5.84 -17.58 -11.05
N ALA A 221 5.46 -18.84 -11.05
CA ALA A 221 4.47 -19.38 -12.00
C ALA A 221 3.09 -18.73 -11.82
N MET A 222 2.63 -18.50 -10.58
CA MET A 222 1.38 -17.81 -10.28
C MET A 222 1.41 -16.36 -10.79
N VAL A 223 2.50 -15.64 -10.55
CA VAL A 223 2.66 -14.25 -11.00
C VAL A 223 2.76 -14.17 -12.52
N ALA A 224 3.49 -15.09 -13.17
CA ALA A 224 3.59 -15.18 -14.62
C ALA A 224 2.21 -15.49 -15.25
N PHE A 225 1.45 -16.42 -14.68
CA PHE A 225 0.09 -16.70 -15.11
C PHE A 225 -0.83 -15.48 -15.00
N ALA A 226 -0.82 -14.82 -13.84
CA ALA A 226 -1.63 -13.61 -13.62
C ALA A 226 -1.22 -12.47 -14.57
N GLY A 227 0.09 -12.30 -14.83
CA GLY A 227 0.61 -11.35 -15.81
C GLY A 227 0.21 -11.68 -17.24
N GLY A 228 0.20 -12.97 -17.62
CA GLY A 228 -0.29 -13.40 -18.92
C GLY A 228 -1.78 -13.09 -19.12
N VAL A 229 -2.60 -13.32 -18.10
CA VAL A 229 -4.04 -12.94 -18.12
C VAL A 229 -4.20 -11.43 -18.21
N MET A 230 -3.42 -10.68 -17.42
CA MET A 230 -3.44 -9.21 -17.43
C MET A 230 -3.19 -8.65 -18.83
N TYR A 231 -2.23 -9.23 -19.57
CA TYR A 231 -1.83 -8.76 -20.89
C TYR A 231 -2.95 -8.83 -21.95
N ILE A 232 -3.92 -9.72 -21.77
CA ILE A 232 -5.05 -9.92 -22.72
C ILE A 232 -6.19 -8.94 -22.44
N LEU A 233 -6.18 -8.28 -21.26
CA LEU A 233 -7.28 -7.45 -20.79
C LEU A 233 -7.13 -5.97 -21.21
N PRO A 234 -8.25 -5.23 -21.29
CA PRO A 234 -8.22 -3.76 -21.44
C PRO A 234 -7.43 -3.12 -20.30
N GLN A 235 -6.69 -2.05 -20.59
CA GLN A 235 -5.79 -1.38 -19.65
C GLN A 235 -6.46 -0.98 -18.33
N SER A 236 -7.74 -0.59 -18.38
CA SER A 236 -8.53 -0.22 -17.20
C SER A 236 -8.75 -1.35 -16.19
N LEU A 237 -8.70 -2.62 -16.63
CA LEU A 237 -8.94 -3.80 -15.78
C LEU A 237 -7.65 -4.54 -15.42
N GLN A 238 -6.53 -4.26 -16.08
CA GLN A 238 -5.28 -5.00 -15.94
C GLN A 238 -4.83 -5.13 -14.49
N MET A 239 -4.64 -4.01 -13.80
CA MET A 239 -4.13 -4.02 -12.42
C MET A 239 -5.11 -4.65 -11.43
N VAL A 240 -6.42 -4.40 -11.59
CA VAL A 240 -7.48 -4.98 -10.74
C VAL A 240 -7.44 -6.50 -10.84
N VAL A 241 -7.49 -7.03 -12.07
CA VAL A 241 -7.51 -8.48 -12.32
C VAL A 241 -6.19 -9.13 -11.91
N PHE A 242 -5.06 -8.46 -12.14
CA PHE A 242 -3.75 -8.95 -11.73
C PHE A 242 -3.66 -9.14 -10.21
N ILE A 243 -3.97 -8.09 -9.43
CA ILE A 243 -3.95 -8.17 -7.95
C ILE A 243 -4.98 -9.18 -7.45
N PHE A 244 -6.17 -9.23 -8.06
CA PHE A 244 -7.19 -10.22 -7.71
C PHE A 244 -6.69 -11.65 -7.92
N LEU A 245 -6.11 -11.95 -9.09
CA LEU A 245 -5.62 -13.29 -9.42
C LEU A 245 -4.48 -13.74 -8.49
N ILE A 246 -3.45 -12.90 -8.28
CA ILE A 246 -2.35 -13.28 -7.38
C ILE A 246 -2.84 -13.47 -5.94
N THR A 247 -3.81 -12.68 -5.49
CA THR A 247 -4.42 -12.83 -4.16
C THR A 247 -5.22 -14.14 -4.08
N ALA A 248 -6.09 -14.42 -5.07
CA ALA A 248 -6.88 -15.62 -5.13
C ALA A 248 -6.00 -16.89 -5.21
N LEU A 249 -4.96 -16.86 -6.04
CA LEU A 249 -3.98 -17.96 -6.14
C LEU A 249 -3.18 -18.13 -4.85
N GLY A 250 -2.82 -17.03 -4.17
CA GLY A 250 -2.18 -17.06 -2.86
C GLY A 250 -3.07 -17.73 -1.79
N ILE A 251 -4.35 -17.36 -1.77
CA ILE A 251 -5.36 -17.98 -0.91
C ILE A 251 -5.52 -19.47 -1.23
N TRP A 252 -5.66 -19.80 -2.49
CA TRP A 252 -5.77 -21.21 -2.92
C TRP A 252 -4.52 -22.00 -2.52
N GLY A 253 -3.33 -21.47 -2.76
CA GLY A 253 -2.05 -22.06 -2.37
C GLY A 253 -1.93 -22.29 -0.87
N SER A 254 -2.50 -21.40 -0.03
CA SER A 254 -2.51 -21.57 1.44
C SER A 254 -3.31 -22.79 1.90
N SER A 255 -4.23 -23.29 1.07
CA SER A 255 -5.01 -24.51 1.34
C SER A 255 -4.22 -25.79 1.06
N ILE A 256 -3.10 -25.70 0.33
CA ILE A 256 -2.25 -26.84 -0.03
C ILE A 256 -1.26 -27.09 1.12
N LYS A 257 -1.39 -28.22 1.80
CA LYS A 257 -0.64 -28.56 3.03
C LYS A 257 0.87 -28.33 2.93
N TRP A 258 1.52 -28.82 1.86
CA TRP A 258 2.96 -28.70 1.73
C TRP A 258 3.44 -27.25 1.53
N ILE A 259 2.64 -26.41 0.87
CA ILE A 259 2.91 -24.98 0.70
C ILE A 259 2.74 -24.24 2.05
N ASN A 260 1.58 -24.45 2.69
CA ASN A 260 1.24 -23.81 3.97
C ASN A 260 2.23 -24.17 5.09
N GLN A 261 2.72 -25.41 5.10
CA GLN A 261 3.67 -25.90 6.12
C GLN A 261 5.13 -25.55 5.81
N THR A 262 5.43 -24.97 4.65
CA THR A 262 6.81 -24.56 4.31
C THR A 262 7.23 -23.35 5.14
N LYS A 263 8.17 -23.56 6.06
CA LYS A 263 8.72 -22.51 6.91
C LYS A 263 9.52 -21.49 6.08
N GLY A 264 9.44 -20.21 6.45
CA GLY A 264 10.20 -19.13 5.83
C GLY A 264 9.52 -18.45 4.63
N THR A 265 8.34 -18.90 4.20
CA THR A 265 7.57 -18.23 3.12
C THR A 265 7.18 -16.82 3.52
N PHE A 266 6.71 -16.65 4.75
CA PHE A 266 6.37 -15.33 5.28
C PHE A 266 7.59 -14.41 5.37
N ASP A 267 8.72 -14.91 5.89
CA ASP A 267 9.94 -14.10 6.04
C ASP A 267 10.48 -13.66 4.69
N MET A 268 10.41 -14.54 3.67
CA MET A 268 10.79 -14.19 2.30
C MET A 268 9.83 -13.14 1.70
N GLY A 269 8.51 -13.29 1.89
CA GLY A 269 7.53 -12.27 1.50
C GLY A 269 7.79 -10.93 2.20
N MET A 270 8.08 -10.95 3.49
CA MET A 270 8.45 -9.75 4.24
C MET A 270 9.74 -9.10 3.74
N TYR A 271 10.74 -9.88 3.35
CA TYR A 271 11.97 -9.34 2.78
C TYR A 271 11.70 -8.59 1.45
N LEU A 272 10.84 -9.13 0.59
CA LEU A 272 10.40 -8.44 -0.63
C LEU A 272 9.64 -7.13 -0.31
N ILE A 273 8.82 -7.13 0.74
CA ILE A 273 8.15 -5.92 1.23
C ILE A 273 9.15 -4.87 1.73
N LEU A 274 10.23 -5.29 2.38
CA LEU A 274 11.29 -4.35 2.80
C LEU A 274 11.99 -3.73 1.60
N ILE A 275 12.30 -4.53 0.55
CA ILE A 275 12.85 -4.00 -0.71
C ILE A 275 11.88 -2.99 -1.32
N PHE A 276 10.59 -3.35 -1.46
CA PHE A 276 9.56 -2.44 -1.97
C PHE A 276 9.50 -1.14 -1.18
N SER A 277 9.56 -1.22 0.16
CA SER A 277 9.49 -0.05 1.04
C SER A 277 10.64 0.92 0.81
N VAL A 278 11.86 0.42 0.62
CA VAL A 278 13.03 1.25 0.26
C VAL A 278 12.85 1.88 -1.12
N VAL A 279 12.45 1.07 -2.11
CA VAL A 279 12.35 1.52 -3.49
C VAL A 279 11.26 2.59 -3.65
N VAL A 280 10.05 2.33 -3.13
CA VAL A 280 8.93 3.27 -3.29
C VAL A 280 9.17 4.59 -2.60
N SER A 281 9.75 4.57 -1.39
CA SER A 281 10.04 5.81 -0.66
C SER A 281 11.20 6.61 -1.27
N SER A 282 12.12 5.95 -1.95
CA SER A 282 13.24 6.61 -2.64
C SER A 282 12.85 7.34 -3.93
N LYS A 283 11.62 7.14 -4.42
CA LYS A 283 11.08 7.90 -5.57
C LYS A 283 10.71 9.34 -5.22
N VAL A 284 10.57 9.67 -3.94
CA VAL A 284 10.24 11.03 -3.49
C VAL A 284 11.45 11.94 -3.67
N GLN A 285 11.37 12.89 -4.57
CA GLN A 285 12.39 13.90 -4.84
C GLN A 285 11.89 15.30 -4.49
N ILE A 286 12.73 16.11 -3.86
CA ILE A 286 12.37 17.50 -3.50
C ILE A 286 12.28 18.39 -4.76
N GLY A 287 13.03 18.05 -5.82
CA GLY A 287 13.03 18.78 -7.09
C GLY A 287 11.64 18.87 -7.74
N ASP A 288 10.83 17.84 -7.59
CA ASP A 288 9.47 17.78 -8.14
C ASP A 288 8.50 18.79 -7.48
N LEU A 289 8.90 19.35 -6.34
CA LEU A 289 8.13 20.33 -5.58
C LEU A 289 8.52 21.79 -5.92
N SER A 290 9.42 22.02 -6.85
CA SER A 290 9.98 23.35 -7.14
C SER A 290 8.98 24.33 -7.78
N ALA A 291 7.91 23.85 -8.43
CA ALA A 291 6.84 24.64 -9.04
C ALA A 291 5.47 24.33 -8.38
N ILE A 292 5.39 24.51 -7.05
CA ILE A 292 4.16 24.19 -6.32
C ILE A 292 3.03 25.14 -6.71
N ASN A 293 1.88 24.57 -7.18
CA ASN A 293 0.60 25.26 -7.19
C ASN A 293 -0.03 25.16 -5.79
N PRO A 294 -0.07 26.28 -5.00
CA PRO A 294 -0.48 26.21 -3.59
C PRO A 294 -1.92 25.71 -3.40
N SER A 295 -2.82 26.01 -4.34
CA SER A 295 -4.22 25.59 -4.26
C SER A 295 -4.36 24.09 -4.44
N ILE A 296 -3.71 23.48 -5.44
CA ILE A 296 -3.75 22.04 -5.68
C ILE A 296 -3.05 21.30 -4.54
N PHE A 297 -1.85 21.74 -4.15
CA PHE A 297 -1.08 21.10 -3.07
C PHE A 297 -1.83 21.16 -1.73
N GLY A 298 -2.37 22.33 -1.38
CA GLY A 298 -3.17 22.51 -0.17
C GLY A 298 -4.44 21.66 -0.19
N TYR A 299 -5.13 21.60 -1.31
CA TYR A 299 -6.34 20.80 -1.49
C TYR A 299 -6.06 19.29 -1.28
N ILE A 300 -5.01 18.77 -1.92
CA ILE A 300 -4.62 17.36 -1.76
C ILE A 300 -4.26 17.06 -0.30
N THR A 301 -3.42 17.92 0.31
CA THR A 301 -3.02 17.77 1.72
C THR A 301 -4.24 17.76 2.64
N PHE A 302 -5.15 18.71 2.44
CA PHE A 302 -6.38 18.79 3.22
C PHE A 302 -7.21 17.51 3.06
N VAL A 303 -7.47 17.07 1.83
CA VAL A 303 -8.30 15.87 1.56
C VAL A 303 -7.71 14.64 2.21
N VAL A 304 -6.40 14.41 2.10
CA VAL A 304 -5.72 13.24 2.68
C VAL A 304 -5.87 13.20 4.21
N PHE A 305 -5.54 14.29 4.89
CA PHE A 305 -5.55 14.28 6.35
C PHE A 305 -6.94 14.50 6.96
N ALA A 306 -7.81 15.30 6.33
CA ALA A 306 -9.19 15.48 6.77
C ALA A 306 -10.01 14.19 6.59
N SER A 307 -9.83 13.49 5.46
CA SER A 307 -10.50 12.20 5.26
C SER A 307 -10.04 11.15 6.26
N LEU A 308 -8.75 11.11 6.60
CA LEU A 308 -8.24 10.22 7.65
C LEU A 308 -8.89 10.50 9.01
N LEU A 309 -8.93 11.78 9.40
CA LEU A 309 -9.54 12.19 10.66
C LEU A 309 -11.02 11.81 10.70
N LEU A 310 -11.76 12.14 9.65
CA LEU A 310 -13.17 11.82 9.55
C LEU A 310 -13.42 10.31 9.52
N HIS A 311 -12.58 9.53 8.81
CA HIS A 311 -12.64 8.07 8.79
C HIS A 311 -12.47 7.48 10.21
N VAL A 312 -11.47 7.98 10.98
CA VAL A 312 -11.27 7.56 12.38
C VAL A 312 -12.49 7.88 13.24
N LEU A 313 -13.04 9.10 13.12
CA LEU A 313 -14.22 9.51 13.88
C LEU A 313 -15.47 8.68 13.54
N LEU A 314 -15.72 8.43 12.26
CA LEU A 314 -16.84 7.59 11.82
C LEU A 314 -16.66 6.13 12.27
N SER A 315 -15.43 5.62 12.22
CA SER A 315 -15.11 4.26 12.66
C SER A 315 -15.35 4.04 14.15
N ARG A 316 -15.20 5.09 14.96
CA ARG A 316 -15.55 5.07 16.38
C ARG A 316 -17.03 4.72 16.63
N LEU A 317 -17.93 5.16 15.75
CA LEU A 317 -19.38 4.90 15.88
C LEU A 317 -19.74 3.40 15.82
N ARG A 318 -18.93 2.61 15.14
CA ARG A 318 -19.11 1.15 14.99
C ARG A 318 -18.06 0.34 15.73
N ASN A 319 -17.27 0.97 16.59
CA ASN A 319 -16.18 0.33 17.35
C ASN A 319 -15.22 -0.47 16.47
N ILE A 320 -14.87 0.06 15.29
CA ILE A 320 -13.88 -0.54 14.40
C ILE A 320 -12.51 -0.34 15.01
N ASP A 321 -11.69 -1.39 15.01
CA ASP A 321 -10.36 -1.33 15.62
C ASP A 321 -9.37 -0.50 14.80
N ALA A 322 -8.34 0.01 15.48
CA ALA A 322 -7.34 0.91 14.90
C ALA A 322 -6.58 0.27 13.72
N ASP A 323 -6.21 -1.00 13.81
CA ASP A 323 -5.44 -1.68 12.77
C ASP A 323 -6.28 -1.82 11.48
N THR A 324 -7.57 -2.16 11.61
CA THR A 324 -8.51 -2.22 10.47
C THR A 324 -8.65 -0.85 9.80
N VAL A 325 -8.78 0.24 10.56
CA VAL A 325 -8.87 1.61 10.02
C VAL A 325 -7.57 2.00 9.29
N ILE A 326 -6.42 1.73 9.89
CA ILE A 326 -5.11 2.04 9.29
C ILE A 326 -4.93 1.30 7.96
N VAL A 327 -5.23 -0.01 7.93
CA VAL A 327 -5.06 -0.81 6.71
C VAL A 327 -6.07 -0.45 5.65
N THR A 328 -7.33 -0.18 6.01
CA THR A 328 -8.33 0.33 5.08
C THR A 328 -7.88 1.65 4.45
N SER A 329 -7.40 2.56 5.27
CA SER A 329 -6.91 3.86 4.82
C SER A 329 -5.71 3.73 3.88
N ALA A 330 -4.74 2.87 4.21
CA ALA A 330 -3.61 2.58 3.34
C ALA A 330 -4.03 1.92 2.02
N ALA A 331 -4.98 0.99 2.06
CA ALA A 331 -5.49 0.30 0.88
C ALA A 331 -6.17 1.23 -0.13
N LEU A 332 -6.87 2.24 0.36
CA LEU A 332 -7.64 3.17 -0.47
C LEU A 332 -6.84 4.40 -0.87
N ILE A 333 -6.13 5.03 0.06
CA ILE A 333 -5.37 6.25 -0.21
C ILE A 333 -4.03 5.95 -0.88
N CYS A 334 -3.28 4.94 -0.39
CA CYS A 334 -1.97 4.61 -0.98
C CYS A 334 -2.05 3.53 -2.06
N SER A 335 -3.03 2.67 -2.06
CA SER A 335 -3.27 1.53 -2.98
C SER A 335 -3.06 0.15 -2.33
N PRO A 336 -3.70 -0.92 -2.86
CA PRO A 336 -3.60 -2.28 -2.34
C PRO A 336 -2.18 -2.85 -2.16
N PRO A 337 -1.19 -2.57 -3.02
CA PRO A 337 0.19 -3.01 -2.81
C PRO A 337 0.81 -2.58 -1.48
N PHE A 338 0.34 -1.49 -0.87
CA PHE A 338 0.82 -1.03 0.43
C PHE A 338 0.22 -1.77 1.63
N VAL A 339 -0.85 -2.53 1.43
CA VAL A 339 -1.49 -3.30 2.51
C VAL A 339 -0.53 -4.25 3.22
N PRO A 340 0.27 -5.08 2.53
CA PRO A 340 1.25 -5.93 3.20
C PRO A 340 2.34 -5.13 3.94
N VAL A 341 2.72 -3.97 3.41
CA VAL A 341 3.71 -3.07 4.04
C VAL A 341 3.19 -2.59 5.39
N VAL A 342 1.96 -2.05 5.40
CA VAL A 342 1.33 -1.51 6.61
C VAL A 342 0.99 -2.61 7.61
N ALA A 343 0.44 -3.73 7.15
CA ALA A 343 0.16 -4.89 7.99
C ALA A 343 1.42 -5.44 8.66
N GLY A 344 2.53 -5.47 7.93
CA GLY A 344 3.84 -5.84 8.47
C GLY A 344 4.36 -4.86 9.52
N ALA A 345 4.24 -3.54 9.28
CA ALA A 345 4.61 -2.51 10.25
C ALA A 345 3.78 -2.61 11.55
N LEU A 346 2.48 -2.92 11.41
CA LEU A 346 1.57 -3.17 12.53
C LEU A 346 1.80 -4.55 13.19
N ARG A 347 2.62 -5.41 12.60
CA ARG A 347 2.83 -6.80 13.02
C ARG A 347 1.51 -7.61 13.09
N ASN A 348 0.60 -7.33 12.17
CA ASN A 348 -0.73 -7.94 12.12
C ASN A 348 -1.00 -8.57 10.76
N ARG A 349 -0.83 -9.90 10.65
CA ARG A 349 -1.04 -10.65 9.40
C ARG A 349 -2.51 -10.82 9.04
N SER A 350 -3.40 -10.84 10.02
CA SER A 350 -4.82 -11.15 9.83
C SER A 350 -5.56 -10.12 8.97
N ILE A 351 -5.03 -8.88 8.91
CA ILE A 351 -5.63 -7.77 8.16
C ILE A 351 -5.16 -7.69 6.69
N ILE A 352 -4.20 -8.51 6.24
CA ILE A 352 -3.67 -8.46 4.87
C ILE A 352 -4.79 -8.73 3.86
N VAL A 353 -5.50 -9.84 4.02
CA VAL A 353 -6.55 -10.24 3.06
C VAL A 353 -7.74 -9.29 3.08
N PRO A 354 -8.32 -8.95 4.25
CA PRO A 354 -9.34 -7.90 4.30
C PRO A 354 -8.91 -6.60 3.64
N GLY A 355 -7.68 -6.13 3.92
CA GLY A 355 -7.13 -4.91 3.32
C GLY A 355 -7.00 -4.98 1.80
N LEU A 356 -6.45 -6.08 1.27
CA LEU A 356 -6.37 -6.31 -0.18
C LEU A 356 -7.77 -6.35 -0.82
N THR A 357 -8.73 -7.02 -0.17
CA THR A 357 -10.12 -7.09 -0.66
C THR A 357 -10.75 -5.69 -0.73
N ILE A 358 -10.59 -4.87 0.30
CA ILE A 358 -11.05 -3.48 0.34
C ILE A 358 -10.43 -2.68 -0.82
N GLY A 359 -9.12 -2.76 -0.99
CA GLY A 359 -8.44 -2.06 -2.05
C GLY A 359 -8.90 -2.48 -3.45
N LEU A 360 -9.17 -3.77 -3.68
CA LEU A 360 -9.73 -4.27 -4.95
C LEU A 360 -11.15 -3.72 -5.21
N ILE A 361 -12.01 -3.68 -4.19
CA ILE A 361 -13.34 -3.05 -4.29
C ILE A 361 -13.17 -1.57 -4.64
N GLY A 362 -12.24 -0.89 -3.98
CA GLY A 362 -11.92 0.51 -4.24
C GLY A 362 -11.46 0.75 -5.68
N TYR A 363 -10.57 -0.09 -6.21
CA TYR A 363 -10.16 -0.01 -7.62
C TYR A 363 -11.35 -0.09 -8.58
N ALA A 364 -12.27 -1.02 -8.32
CA ALA A 364 -13.43 -1.20 -9.19
C ALA A 364 -14.39 0.00 -9.15
N LEU A 365 -14.52 0.65 -7.99
CA LEU A 365 -15.47 1.75 -7.79
C LEU A 365 -14.89 3.14 -8.12
N GLY A 366 -13.57 3.32 -7.99
CA GLY A 366 -12.92 4.62 -7.97
C GLY A 366 -13.17 5.49 -9.20
N ASN A 367 -13.16 4.91 -10.39
CA ASN A 367 -13.45 5.66 -11.62
C ASN A 367 -14.88 6.20 -11.67
N TYR A 368 -15.86 5.38 -11.26
CA TYR A 368 -17.27 5.81 -11.23
C TYR A 368 -17.50 6.89 -10.18
N LEU A 369 -16.93 6.68 -8.98
CA LEU A 369 -17.05 7.62 -7.86
C LEU A 369 -16.35 8.96 -8.20
N GLY A 370 -15.17 8.90 -8.81
CA GLY A 370 -14.43 10.09 -9.24
C GLY A 370 -15.15 10.89 -10.31
N TYR A 371 -15.72 10.22 -11.31
CA TYR A 371 -16.52 10.88 -12.34
C TYR A 371 -17.77 11.56 -11.74
N LEU A 372 -18.51 10.83 -10.89
CA LEU A 372 -19.69 11.38 -10.20
C LEU A 372 -19.32 12.59 -9.34
N MET A 373 -18.18 12.56 -8.65
CA MET A 373 -17.72 13.70 -7.86
C MET A 373 -17.38 14.90 -8.74
N ALA A 374 -16.67 14.71 -9.85
CA ALA A 374 -16.36 15.80 -10.77
C ALA A 374 -17.65 16.46 -11.31
N LEU A 375 -18.66 15.64 -11.65
CA LEU A 375 -19.96 16.12 -12.08
C LEU A 375 -20.69 16.90 -10.95
N LEU A 376 -20.67 16.38 -9.71
CA LEU A 376 -21.27 17.06 -8.56
C LEU A 376 -20.62 18.45 -8.34
N LEU A 377 -19.28 18.50 -8.35
CA LEU A 377 -18.52 19.73 -8.10
C LEU A 377 -18.69 20.76 -9.23
N SER A 378 -19.00 20.33 -10.46
CA SER A 378 -19.24 21.25 -11.59
C SER A 378 -20.56 22.04 -11.47
N TYR A 379 -21.44 21.66 -10.55
CA TYR A 379 -22.69 22.38 -10.26
C TYR A 379 -22.58 23.30 -9.02
N LEU A 380 -21.46 23.25 -8.31
CA LEU A 380 -21.17 24.14 -7.17
C LEU A 380 -20.43 25.39 -7.61
#